data_e906e1362aeb058a0f6ce201c63df0d1
#
_entry.id   e906e1362aeb058a0f6ce201c63df0d1
#
_cell.length_a   1.000
_cell.length_b   1.000
_cell.length_c   1.000
_cell.angle_alpha   90.00
_cell.angle_beta   90.00
_cell.angle_gamma   90.00
#
_symmetry.space_group_name_H-M   'P 1'
#
loop_
_entity.id
_entity.type
_entity.pdbx_description
1 polymer ?
#
loop_
_entity_poly.entity_id
_entity_poly.type
_entity_poly.pdbx_seq_one_letter_code
_entity_poly.pdbx_strand_id
1 'polypeptide(L)'
;MQNLKQDIDSMKKSLQNKRSVHDYTFFDFQERIKFKEILCDKLRGQKLFDCCKRLGIFIVSFGEELKYVLHIECFYRIRIGERLILTYNDEFYAPNGEMLTRKEIKKSQKKFYKNSYLEHSFEEFKFLTKEAVVSSIEINEVGDLCISFDNGVLIEAFLDCMGQNNEFYRFFEYQSDSPHYVVKNLSGKTILQI
;
A
#
# COMPACT_ATOMS: atom_id res chain seq x y z
N MET A 1 23.44 -30.89 -23.13
CA MET A 1 23.05 -29.46 -23.40
C MET A 1 21.87 -29.32 -24.39
N GLN A 2 21.70 -30.22 -25.39
CA GLN A 2 20.55 -30.16 -26.32
C GLN A 2 19.19 -30.45 -25.67
N ASN A 3 19.11 -31.38 -24.73
CA ASN A 3 17.85 -31.74 -24.05
C ASN A 3 17.29 -30.60 -23.18
N LEU A 4 18.17 -29.82 -22.50
CA LEU A 4 17.74 -28.72 -21.66
C LEU A 4 17.12 -27.54 -22.46
N LYS A 5 17.63 -27.30 -23.68
CA LYS A 5 17.07 -26.32 -24.61
C LYS A 5 15.69 -26.72 -25.11
N GLN A 6 15.50 -27.98 -25.46
CA GLN A 6 14.20 -28.55 -25.90
C GLN A 6 13.15 -28.47 -24.78
N ASP A 7 13.53 -28.74 -23.52
CA ASP A 7 12.62 -28.65 -22.38
C ASP A 7 12.21 -27.21 -22.09
N ILE A 8 13.14 -26.25 -22.19
CA ILE A 8 12.84 -24.83 -22.02
C ILE A 8 11.91 -24.31 -23.14
N ASP A 9 12.13 -24.72 -24.40
CA ASP A 9 11.30 -24.30 -25.51
C ASP A 9 9.92 -24.99 -25.50
N SER A 10 9.81 -26.21 -25.00
CA SER A 10 8.51 -26.87 -24.77
C SER A 10 7.74 -26.23 -23.60
N MET A 11 8.42 -25.83 -22.52
CA MET A 11 7.83 -25.06 -21.43
C MET A 11 7.36 -23.68 -21.90
N LYS A 12 8.17 -22.97 -22.70
CA LYS A 12 7.77 -21.68 -23.29
C LYS A 12 6.54 -21.82 -24.18
N LYS A 13 6.48 -22.86 -25.05
CA LYS A 13 5.31 -23.15 -25.88
C LYS A 13 4.07 -23.52 -25.06
N SER A 14 4.22 -24.31 -23.99
CA SER A 14 3.14 -24.67 -23.08
C SER A 14 2.62 -23.44 -22.30
N LEU A 15 3.50 -22.52 -21.92
CA LEU A 15 3.15 -21.26 -21.28
C LEU A 15 2.48 -20.29 -22.28
N GLN A 16 2.91 -20.26 -23.54
CA GLN A 16 2.27 -19.47 -24.58
C GLN A 16 0.88 -19.97 -24.98
N ASN A 17 0.64 -21.30 -24.93
CA ASN A 17 -0.67 -21.89 -25.26
C ASN A 17 -1.67 -21.87 -24.10
N LYS A 18 -1.24 -21.67 -22.84
CA LYS A 18 -2.11 -21.61 -21.66
C LYS A 18 -2.37 -20.18 -21.15
N ARG A 19 -1.62 -19.22 -21.62
CA ARG A 19 -1.87 -17.80 -21.40
C ARG A 19 -2.02 -17.18 -22.79
N SER A 20 -3.23 -16.77 -23.14
CA SER A 20 -3.29 -15.55 -23.95
C SER A 20 -2.28 -14.62 -23.29
N VAL A 21 -1.27 -14.19 -24.03
CA VAL A 21 -0.38 -13.13 -23.58
C VAL A 21 -1.31 -11.96 -23.35
N HIS A 22 -1.88 -11.88 -22.15
CA HIS A 22 -2.47 -10.65 -21.69
C HIS A 22 -1.27 -9.71 -21.66
N ASP A 23 -1.23 -8.78 -22.55
CA ASP A 23 -0.33 -7.67 -22.48
C ASP A 23 -0.43 -7.17 -21.05
N TYR A 24 0.64 -7.38 -20.26
CA TYR A 24 0.75 -6.79 -18.94
C TYR A 24 0.81 -5.28 -19.18
N THR A 25 -0.36 -4.67 -19.27
CA THR A 25 -0.44 -3.24 -19.37
C THR A 25 -0.17 -2.70 -17.99
N PHE A 26 0.93 -1.96 -17.88
CA PHE A 26 1.18 -1.07 -16.77
C PHE A 26 -0.08 -0.23 -16.48
N PHE A 27 -0.15 0.31 -15.29
CA PHE A 27 -1.18 1.29 -14.94
C PHE A 27 -1.28 2.33 -16.07
N ASP A 28 -2.46 2.50 -16.64
CA ASP A 28 -2.65 3.40 -17.77
C ASP A 28 -2.07 4.77 -17.46
N PHE A 29 -1.27 5.31 -18.37
CA PHE A 29 -0.51 6.53 -18.13
C PHE A 29 -1.41 7.72 -17.80
N GLN A 30 -2.54 7.87 -18.49
CA GLN A 30 -3.47 8.97 -18.28
C GLN A 30 -4.24 8.82 -16.97
N GLU A 31 -4.71 7.60 -16.64
CA GLU A 31 -5.35 7.31 -15.37
C GLU A 31 -4.41 7.55 -14.19
N ARG A 32 -3.15 7.13 -14.33
CA ARG A 32 -2.10 7.31 -13.32
C ARG A 32 -1.81 8.78 -13.06
N ILE A 33 -1.60 9.57 -14.12
CA ILE A 33 -1.36 11.03 -13.98
C ILE A 33 -2.56 11.70 -13.34
N LYS A 34 -3.76 11.45 -13.84
CA LYS A 34 -4.99 12.01 -13.28
C LYS A 34 -5.15 11.68 -11.80
N PHE A 35 -4.91 10.44 -11.41
CA PHE A 35 -5.03 10.04 -10.01
C PHE A 35 -3.93 10.68 -9.15
N LYS A 36 -2.69 10.75 -9.62
CA LYS A 36 -1.61 11.47 -8.95
C LYS A 36 -1.96 12.95 -8.74
N GLU A 37 -2.52 13.61 -9.75
CA GLU A 37 -2.96 15.01 -9.65
C GLU A 37 -4.04 15.18 -8.58
N ILE A 38 -5.04 14.29 -8.52
CA ILE A 38 -6.08 14.28 -7.49
C ILE A 38 -5.46 14.14 -6.09
N LEU A 39 -4.56 13.18 -5.90
CA LEU A 39 -3.88 12.99 -4.62
C LEU A 39 -3.04 14.23 -4.25
N CYS A 40 -2.32 14.81 -5.19
CA CYS A 40 -1.53 16.02 -4.96
C CYS A 40 -2.40 17.21 -4.57
N ASP A 41 -3.53 17.42 -5.25
CA ASP A 41 -4.47 18.51 -4.97
C ASP A 41 -5.08 18.39 -3.56
N LYS A 42 -5.40 17.15 -3.15
CA LYS A 42 -6.08 16.91 -1.87
C LYS A 42 -5.13 16.76 -0.70
N LEU A 43 -3.99 16.13 -0.87
CA LEU A 43 -3.11 15.75 0.25
C LEU A 43 -1.91 16.66 0.44
N ARG A 44 -1.40 17.36 -0.59
CA ARG A 44 -0.24 18.25 -0.43
C ARG A 44 -0.53 19.34 0.59
N GLY A 45 0.37 19.54 1.56
CA GLY A 45 0.20 20.45 2.68
C GLY A 45 -0.67 19.94 3.82
N GLN A 46 -1.31 18.77 3.69
CA GLN A 46 -2.07 18.16 4.77
C GLN A 46 -1.16 17.49 5.78
N LYS A 47 -1.53 17.56 7.06
CA LYS A 47 -0.90 16.78 8.13
C LYS A 47 -1.50 15.39 8.24
N LEU A 48 -0.73 14.46 8.78
CA LEU A 48 -1.28 13.20 9.26
C LEU A 48 -2.26 13.49 10.40
N PHE A 49 -3.49 12.99 10.30
CA PHE A 49 -4.46 13.05 11.39
C PHE A 49 -4.34 11.84 12.30
N ASP A 50 -4.42 10.63 11.73
CA ASP A 50 -4.30 9.38 12.46
C ASP A 50 -3.89 8.23 11.51
N CYS A 51 -3.45 7.12 12.10
CA CYS A 51 -3.26 5.88 11.38
C CYS A 51 -3.58 4.66 12.25
N CYS A 52 -4.08 3.61 11.63
CA CYS A 52 -4.35 2.35 12.31
C CYS A 52 -4.37 1.17 11.32
N LYS A 53 -4.37 -0.05 11.83
CA LYS A 53 -4.61 -1.26 11.02
C LYS A 53 -5.91 -1.92 11.48
N ARG A 54 -6.82 -2.21 10.56
CA ARG A 54 -8.08 -2.91 10.81
C ARG A 54 -8.35 -3.92 9.70
N LEU A 55 -8.67 -5.15 10.06
CA LEU A 55 -8.99 -6.23 9.13
C LEU A 55 -7.94 -6.45 8.03
N GLY A 56 -6.65 -6.24 8.36
CA GLY A 56 -5.56 -6.33 7.39
C GLY A 56 -5.27 -5.05 6.60
N ILE A 57 -6.17 -4.07 6.63
CA ILE A 57 -6.06 -2.79 5.93
C ILE A 57 -5.28 -1.80 6.78
N PHE A 58 -4.22 -1.21 6.24
CA PHE A 58 -3.57 -0.04 6.83
C PHE A 58 -4.34 1.22 6.42
N ILE A 59 -4.86 1.93 7.40
CA ILE A 59 -5.67 3.12 7.22
C ILE A 59 -4.86 4.33 7.65
N VAL A 60 -4.70 5.28 6.76
CA VAL A 60 -4.02 6.56 7.00
C VAL A 60 -5.00 7.68 6.72
N SER A 61 -5.14 8.59 7.66
CA SER A 61 -6.03 9.75 7.52
C SER A 61 -5.26 11.06 7.59
N PHE A 62 -5.70 12.03 6.81
CA PHE A 62 -5.04 13.31 6.62
C PHE A 62 -6.04 14.47 6.79
N GLY A 63 -5.46 15.63 7.13
CA GLY A 63 -6.21 16.86 7.28
C GLY A 63 -6.94 16.97 8.62
N GLU A 64 -7.56 18.12 8.85
CA GLU A 64 -8.33 18.36 10.05
C GLU A 64 -9.59 17.45 10.04
N GLU A 65 -9.97 16.94 11.21
CA GLU A 65 -11.18 16.14 11.41
C GLU A 65 -11.29 14.92 10.48
N LEU A 66 -10.15 14.28 10.16
CA LEU A 66 -10.15 13.05 9.35
C LEU A 66 -10.70 13.26 7.92
N LYS A 67 -10.36 14.39 7.29
CA LYS A 67 -10.97 14.81 6.02
C LYS A 67 -10.70 13.84 4.87
N TYR A 68 -9.48 13.34 4.75
CA TYR A 68 -9.06 12.45 3.68
C TYR A 68 -8.58 11.12 4.24
N VAL A 69 -8.92 10.03 3.57
CA VAL A 69 -8.57 8.67 4.01
C VAL A 69 -7.92 7.90 2.86
N LEU A 70 -6.81 7.23 3.19
CA LEU A 70 -6.14 6.28 2.33
C LEU A 70 -6.17 4.89 3.01
N HIS A 71 -6.80 3.93 2.37
CA HIS A 71 -6.73 2.51 2.72
C HIS A 71 -5.65 1.86 1.89
N ILE A 72 -4.75 1.09 2.51
CA ILE A 72 -3.69 0.33 1.84
C ILE A 72 -3.87 -1.14 2.21
N GLU A 73 -4.16 -1.98 1.21
CA GLU A 73 -4.39 -3.43 1.35
C GLU A 73 -3.22 -4.26 0.84
N CYS A 74 -2.30 -3.65 0.07
CA CYS A 74 -1.08 -4.27 -0.42
C CYS A 74 0.07 -4.14 0.58
N PHE A 75 1.24 -4.65 0.21
CA PHE A 75 2.46 -4.49 1.02
C PHE A 75 2.82 -3.01 1.17
N TYR A 76 3.15 -2.59 2.38
CA TYR A 76 3.57 -1.23 2.68
C TYR A 76 4.72 -1.17 3.67
N ARG A 77 5.43 -0.06 3.63
CA ARG A 77 6.40 0.32 4.66
C ARG A 77 6.40 1.84 4.88
N ILE A 78 6.81 2.23 6.07
CA ILE A 78 7.09 3.62 6.44
C ILE A 78 8.55 3.71 6.82
N ARG A 79 9.25 4.71 6.32
CA ARG A 79 10.67 4.93 6.61
C ARG A 79 11.03 6.41 6.67
N ILE A 80 12.17 6.70 7.27
CA ILE A 80 12.87 7.99 7.21
C ILE A 80 14.33 7.73 6.84
N GLY A 81 14.79 8.25 5.69
CA GLY A 81 16.07 7.84 5.13
C GLY A 81 16.14 6.32 4.92
N GLU A 82 17.13 5.66 5.51
CA GLU A 82 17.31 4.19 5.46
C GLU A 82 16.62 3.45 6.62
N ARG A 83 16.10 4.17 7.62
CA ARG A 83 15.50 3.58 8.80
C ARG A 83 14.03 3.22 8.54
N LEU A 84 13.69 1.94 8.70
CA LEU A 84 12.30 1.48 8.73
C LEU A 84 11.66 1.84 10.07
N ILE A 85 10.43 2.38 10.00
CA ILE A 85 9.62 2.76 11.17
C ILE A 85 8.51 1.73 11.34
N LEU A 86 7.86 1.35 10.24
CA LEU A 86 6.69 0.49 10.21
C LEU A 86 6.68 -0.33 8.93
N THR A 87 6.31 -1.61 9.03
CA THR A 87 6.13 -2.49 7.87
C THR A 87 4.83 -3.27 7.95
N TYR A 88 4.39 -3.79 6.80
CA TYR A 88 3.22 -4.66 6.69
C TYR A 88 3.23 -5.84 7.67
N ASN A 89 4.42 -6.40 7.94
CA ASN A 89 4.60 -7.60 8.76
C ASN A 89 4.74 -7.33 10.26
N ASP A 90 4.77 -6.09 10.72
CA ASP A 90 4.98 -5.76 12.14
C ASP A 90 3.87 -6.30 13.06
N GLU A 91 2.71 -6.63 12.51
CA GLU A 91 1.63 -7.28 13.25
C GLU A 91 1.97 -8.69 13.74
N PHE A 92 3.01 -9.31 13.19
CA PHE A 92 3.44 -10.66 13.54
C PHE A 92 4.48 -10.71 14.67
N TYR A 93 4.86 -9.55 15.20
CA TYR A 93 5.92 -9.45 16.20
C TYR A 93 5.40 -8.85 17.53
N ALA A 94 5.96 -9.37 18.64
CA ALA A 94 5.82 -8.79 19.97
C ALA A 94 6.68 -7.51 20.09
N PRO A 95 6.43 -6.64 21.12
CA PRO A 95 7.23 -5.43 21.32
C PRO A 95 8.74 -5.67 21.49
N ASN A 96 9.14 -6.86 21.96
CA ASN A 96 10.55 -7.26 22.07
C ASN A 96 11.16 -7.80 20.76
N GLY A 97 10.42 -7.78 19.66
CA GLY A 97 10.86 -8.28 18.35
C GLY A 97 10.74 -9.79 18.15
N GLU A 98 10.21 -10.53 19.11
CA GLU A 98 9.97 -11.97 18.95
C GLU A 98 8.72 -12.24 18.10
N MET A 99 8.80 -13.26 17.25
CA MET A 99 7.67 -13.67 16.42
C MET A 99 6.52 -14.23 17.26
N LEU A 100 5.33 -13.70 17.06
CA LEU A 100 4.12 -14.15 17.74
C LEU A 100 3.64 -15.51 17.22
N THR A 101 3.13 -16.33 18.12
CA THR A 101 2.40 -17.55 17.72
C THR A 101 1.07 -17.19 17.04
N ARG A 102 0.53 -18.11 16.23
CA ARG A 102 -0.77 -17.93 15.56
C ARG A 102 -1.92 -17.58 16.53
N LYS A 103 -1.88 -18.08 17.76
CA LYS A 103 -2.87 -17.76 18.82
C LYS A 103 -2.72 -16.33 19.31
N GLU A 104 -1.50 -15.87 19.50
CA GLU A 104 -1.20 -14.49 19.94
C GLU A 104 -1.54 -13.48 18.87
N ILE A 105 -1.21 -13.76 17.60
CA ILE A 105 -1.61 -12.92 16.46
C ILE A 105 -3.14 -12.71 16.46
N LYS A 106 -3.93 -13.80 16.53
CA LYS A 106 -5.39 -13.71 16.59
C LYS A 106 -5.89 -12.92 17.79
N LYS A 107 -5.23 -13.04 18.95
CA LYS A 107 -5.57 -12.28 20.17
C LYS A 107 -5.23 -10.79 20.01
N SER A 108 -4.09 -10.47 19.42
CA SER A 108 -3.65 -9.09 19.12
C SER A 108 -4.62 -8.42 18.16
N GLN A 109 -4.96 -9.05 17.05
CA GLN A 109 -5.93 -8.56 16.08
C GLN A 109 -7.30 -8.23 16.69
N LYS A 110 -7.82 -9.10 17.58
CA LYS A 110 -9.07 -8.85 18.33
C LYS A 110 -9.01 -7.65 19.26
N LYS A 111 -7.81 -7.27 19.71
CA LYS A 111 -7.56 -6.11 20.58
C LYS A 111 -7.05 -4.88 19.82
N PHE A 112 -7.22 -4.85 18.48
CA PHE A 112 -6.69 -3.78 17.62
C PHE A 112 -5.18 -3.57 17.84
N TYR A 113 -4.42 -4.68 17.89
CA TYR A 113 -2.96 -4.72 18.00
C TYR A 113 -2.37 -4.08 19.28
N LYS A 114 -3.18 -3.85 20.35
CA LYS A 114 -2.68 -3.33 21.63
C LYS A 114 -1.54 -4.18 22.18
N ASN A 115 -0.50 -3.50 22.66
CA ASN A 115 0.73 -4.10 23.17
C ASN A 115 1.46 -4.96 22.13
N SER A 116 1.39 -4.60 20.85
CA SER A 116 2.16 -5.24 19.77
C SER A 116 3.30 -4.33 19.33
N TYR A 117 4.24 -4.89 18.55
CA TYR A 117 5.26 -4.09 17.87
C TYR A 117 4.63 -3.05 16.96
N LEU A 118 3.53 -3.43 16.29
CA LEU A 118 2.78 -2.55 15.39
C LEU A 118 2.22 -1.30 16.12
N GLU A 119 1.74 -1.41 17.35
CA GLU A 119 1.27 -0.26 18.13
C GLU A 119 2.39 0.74 18.37
N HIS A 120 3.57 0.26 18.79
CA HIS A 120 4.74 1.13 18.99
C HIS A 120 5.15 1.83 17.69
N SER A 121 5.16 1.10 16.57
CA SER A 121 5.49 1.66 15.26
C SER A 121 4.50 2.73 14.82
N PHE A 122 3.20 2.57 15.11
CA PHE A 122 2.20 3.61 14.85
C PHE A 122 2.44 4.86 15.68
N GLU A 123 2.72 4.71 16.97
CA GLU A 123 3.00 5.85 17.85
C GLU A 123 4.27 6.58 17.43
N GLU A 124 5.31 5.86 17.02
CA GLU A 124 6.52 6.46 16.47
C GLU A 124 6.23 7.22 15.16
N PHE A 125 5.48 6.62 14.25
CA PHE A 125 5.10 7.28 13.00
C PHE A 125 4.29 8.55 13.24
N LYS A 126 3.28 8.51 14.11
CA LYS A 126 2.49 9.68 14.51
C LYS A 126 3.36 10.77 15.14
N PHE A 127 4.28 10.38 16.02
CA PHE A 127 5.22 11.33 16.64
C PHE A 127 6.10 12.03 15.61
N LEU A 128 6.68 11.27 14.68
CA LEU A 128 7.54 11.81 13.63
C LEU A 128 6.80 12.73 12.67
N THR A 129 5.51 12.48 12.41
CA THR A 129 4.70 13.26 11.45
C THR A 129 3.81 14.31 12.08
N LYS A 130 3.87 14.49 13.41
CA LYS A 130 2.98 15.40 14.16
C LYS A 130 2.90 16.82 13.57
N GLU A 131 4.05 17.40 13.19
CA GLU A 131 4.13 18.74 12.62
C GLU A 131 4.45 18.74 11.12
N ALA A 132 4.72 17.56 10.56
CA ALA A 132 5.07 17.41 9.15
C ALA A 132 3.83 17.47 8.25
N VAL A 133 4.03 17.98 7.05
CA VAL A 133 2.99 18.01 6.02
C VAL A 133 3.40 17.19 4.80
N VAL A 134 2.43 16.66 4.09
CA VAL A 134 2.67 15.98 2.81
C VAL A 134 3.31 16.96 1.83
N SER A 135 4.51 16.65 1.36
CA SER A 135 5.29 17.49 0.42
C SER A 135 5.16 17.03 -1.02
N SER A 136 5.18 15.72 -1.26
CA SER A 136 5.03 15.18 -2.61
C SER A 136 4.36 13.81 -2.63
N ILE A 137 3.82 13.44 -3.78
CA ILE A 137 3.18 12.15 -4.03
C ILE A 137 3.65 11.66 -5.38
N GLU A 138 4.10 10.41 -5.43
CA GLU A 138 4.53 9.74 -6.65
C GLU A 138 3.79 8.42 -6.82
N ILE A 139 3.43 8.12 -8.05
CA ILE A 139 2.90 6.82 -8.48
C ILE A 139 3.75 6.37 -9.65
N ASN A 140 4.43 5.24 -9.50
CA ASN A 140 5.29 4.71 -10.56
C ASN A 140 4.47 3.99 -11.66
N GLU A 141 5.15 3.47 -12.68
CA GLU A 141 4.52 2.85 -13.84
C GLU A 141 3.75 1.57 -13.51
N VAL A 142 4.14 0.84 -12.46
CA VAL A 142 3.42 -0.37 -12.03
C VAL A 142 2.28 -0.04 -11.07
N GLY A 143 2.22 1.18 -10.55
CA GLY A 143 1.19 1.65 -9.64
C GLY A 143 1.60 1.71 -8.18
N ASP A 144 2.89 1.49 -7.84
CA ASP A 144 3.34 1.69 -6.46
C ASP A 144 3.21 3.17 -6.08
N LEU A 145 2.75 3.41 -4.87
CA LEU A 145 2.49 4.74 -4.33
C LEU A 145 3.59 5.12 -3.33
N CYS A 146 4.09 6.35 -3.44
CA CYS A 146 4.97 6.97 -2.45
C CYS A 146 4.42 8.33 -2.04
N ILE A 147 4.17 8.52 -0.74
CA ILE A 147 3.78 9.79 -0.13
C ILE A 147 4.95 10.27 0.73
N SER A 148 5.46 11.46 0.43
CA SER A 148 6.59 12.05 1.16
C SER A 148 6.10 13.18 2.05
N PHE A 149 6.62 13.24 3.27
CA PHE A 149 6.45 14.38 4.17
C PHE A 149 7.67 15.31 4.07
N ASP A 150 7.49 16.57 4.43
CA ASP A 150 8.54 17.61 4.35
C ASP A 150 9.74 17.35 5.29
N ASN A 151 9.57 16.52 6.30
CA ASN A 151 10.62 16.09 7.22
C ASN A 151 11.35 14.80 6.76
N GLY A 152 11.06 14.29 5.55
CA GLY A 152 11.71 13.11 4.97
C GLY A 152 11.11 11.76 5.36
N VAL A 153 10.00 11.74 6.10
CA VAL A 153 9.22 10.51 6.31
C VAL A 153 8.51 10.14 5.01
N LEU A 154 8.50 8.85 4.68
CA LEU A 154 7.88 8.29 3.48
C LEU A 154 6.88 7.19 3.86
N ILE A 155 5.71 7.21 3.23
CA ILE A 155 4.78 6.08 3.15
C ILE A 155 4.93 5.47 1.76
N GLU A 156 5.28 4.20 1.69
CA GLU A 156 5.43 3.48 0.42
C GLU A 156 4.49 2.28 0.41
N ALA A 157 3.68 2.16 -0.64
CA ALA A 157 2.79 1.02 -0.88
C ALA A 157 3.16 0.34 -2.20
N PHE A 158 3.30 -0.98 -2.18
CA PHE A 158 3.81 -1.78 -3.29
C PHE A 158 2.74 -2.76 -3.75
N LEU A 159 2.48 -2.82 -5.04
CA LEU A 159 1.58 -3.80 -5.61
C LEU A 159 2.22 -5.19 -5.51
N ASP A 160 1.69 -6.06 -4.66
CA ASP A 160 2.32 -7.29 -4.22
C ASP A 160 1.66 -8.58 -4.75
N CYS A 161 0.58 -8.47 -5.53
CA CYS A 161 -0.09 -9.63 -6.08
C CYS A 161 -0.70 -9.39 -7.46
N MET A 162 -0.82 -10.49 -8.23
CA MET A 162 -1.43 -10.51 -9.55
C MET A 162 -2.83 -11.16 -9.53
N GLY A 163 -3.41 -11.36 -8.35
CA GLY A 163 -4.75 -11.93 -8.18
C GLY A 163 -5.82 -11.05 -8.84
N GLN A 164 -6.85 -11.70 -9.40
CA GLN A 164 -7.95 -10.94 -10.01
C GLN A 164 -8.79 -10.22 -8.96
N ASN A 165 -9.17 -8.98 -9.27
CA ASN A 165 -10.00 -8.11 -8.43
C ASN A 165 -9.40 -7.75 -7.06
N ASN A 166 -8.09 -7.85 -6.89
CA ASN A 166 -7.45 -7.36 -5.68
C ASN A 166 -7.37 -5.84 -5.69
N GLU A 167 -7.88 -5.25 -4.65
CA GLU A 167 -7.66 -3.86 -4.34
C GLU A 167 -6.27 -3.70 -3.71
N PHE A 168 -5.52 -2.68 -4.13
CA PHE A 168 -4.22 -2.37 -3.58
C PHE A 168 -4.30 -1.20 -2.63
N TYR A 169 -4.96 -0.12 -3.07
CA TYR A 169 -5.23 1.01 -2.20
C TYR A 169 -6.43 1.82 -2.73
N ARG A 170 -7.06 2.54 -1.80
CA ARG A 170 -8.24 3.36 -2.03
C ARG A 170 -8.07 4.71 -1.37
N PHE A 171 -8.40 5.77 -2.08
CA PHE A 171 -8.44 7.12 -1.57
C PHE A 171 -9.85 7.69 -1.66
N PHE A 172 -10.28 8.38 -0.62
CA PHE A 172 -11.59 9.03 -0.58
C PHE A 172 -11.63 10.18 0.45
N GLU A 173 -12.62 11.05 0.31
CA GLU A 173 -12.96 12.08 1.27
C GLU A 173 -13.99 11.53 2.27
N TYR A 174 -13.65 11.59 3.56
CA TYR A 174 -14.47 10.98 4.61
C TYR A 174 -15.80 11.70 4.78
N GLN A 175 -16.89 10.94 4.98
CA GLN A 175 -18.26 11.45 5.16
C GLN A 175 -18.72 12.41 4.03
N SER A 176 -18.29 12.18 2.82
CA SER A 176 -18.67 12.95 1.66
C SER A 176 -19.27 12.03 0.59
N ASP A 177 -20.09 12.61 -0.30
CA ASP A 177 -20.61 11.92 -1.49
C ASP A 177 -19.57 11.90 -2.62
N SER A 178 -18.35 12.32 -2.34
CA SER A 178 -17.23 12.31 -3.31
C SER A 178 -16.87 10.89 -3.71
N PRO A 179 -16.40 10.69 -4.95
CA PRO A 179 -16.06 9.36 -5.43
C PRO A 179 -14.91 8.74 -4.64
N HIS A 180 -14.93 7.42 -4.53
CA HIS A 180 -13.80 6.63 -4.07
C HIS A 180 -12.90 6.30 -5.27
N TYR A 181 -11.62 6.60 -5.14
CA TYR A 181 -10.60 6.28 -6.14
C TYR A 181 -9.91 4.99 -5.73
N VAL A 182 -10.13 3.91 -6.48
CA VAL A 182 -9.64 2.57 -6.14
C VAL A 182 -8.62 2.11 -7.16
N VAL A 183 -7.40 1.84 -6.72
CA VAL A 183 -6.38 1.19 -7.54
C VAL A 183 -6.41 -0.30 -7.26
N LYS A 184 -6.67 -1.10 -8.30
CA LYS A 184 -6.84 -2.54 -8.19
C LYS A 184 -6.32 -3.29 -9.41
N ASN A 185 -6.11 -4.59 -9.27
CA ASN A 185 -5.85 -5.48 -10.40
C ASN A 185 -7.16 -5.97 -11.00
N LEU A 186 -7.30 -5.80 -12.31
CA LEU A 186 -8.39 -6.39 -13.08
C LEU A 186 -7.80 -7.17 -14.26
N SER A 187 -7.89 -8.49 -14.21
CA SER A 187 -7.41 -9.40 -15.28
C SER A 187 -5.94 -9.18 -15.67
N GLY A 188 -5.07 -8.94 -14.70
CA GLY A 188 -3.63 -8.73 -14.91
C GLY A 188 -3.24 -7.30 -15.25
N LYS A 189 -4.17 -6.35 -15.19
CA LYS A 189 -3.93 -4.92 -15.40
C LYS A 189 -4.19 -4.13 -14.12
N THR A 190 -3.34 -3.18 -13.83
CA THR A 190 -3.63 -2.18 -12.80
C THR A 190 -4.57 -1.13 -13.39
N ILE A 191 -5.69 -0.88 -12.74
CA ILE A 191 -6.70 0.09 -13.17
C ILE A 191 -7.08 1.04 -12.04
N LEU A 192 -7.53 2.23 -12.40
CA LEU A 192 -8.24 3.16 -11.51
C LEU A 192 -9.75 2.98 -11.71
N GLN A 193 -10.44 2.65 -10.64
CA GLN A 193 -11.91 2.66 -10.59
C GLN A 193 -12.37 3.88 -9.77
N ILE A 194 -13.37 4.58 -10.28
CA ILE A 194 -14.01 5.73 -9.64
C ILE A 194 -15.44 5.37 -9.28
#